data_cea8d9fc6ed823dbc60f193533e8f595
#
_entry.id   cea8d9fc6ed823dbc60f193533e8f595
#
_cell.length_a   1.000
_cell.length_b   1.000
_cell.length_c   1.000
_cell.angle_alpha   90.00
_cell.angle_beta   90.00
_cell.angle_gamma   90.00
#
_symmetry.space_group_name_H-M   'P 1'
#
loop_
_entity.id
_entity.type
_entity.pdbx_description
1 polymer ?
#
loop_
_entity_poly.entity_id
_entity_poly.type
_entity_poly.pdbx_seq_one_letter_code
_entity_poly.pdbx_strand_id
1 'polypeptide(L)'
;MSSQSRLRRLFSPKSVAVIGGGVWCRSVIEQLFKIGYKGKIFPVHPSKKEILGLKYFKDLEEVPIEIDASFVGVNRNITIEVIKKLNDLNAGGAVCFASGFLEAEDDKQGSGKLQKSLIEAAGDMPILGPNCYGFINYLDRSVLWPDQHGGKAVDRGVAILTQSSNLAINITMQTRGLPISYIMSVGNQASLGFPEIGMYLLSDPRVTALGLHIEGIGDVRAFEELATKARKLGKSIAVSYTHLTLPTTPYV
;
A
#
# COMPACT_ATOMS: atom_id res chain seq x y z
N MET A 1 7.78 -12.85 14.09
CA MET A 1 6.60 -11.99 14.39
C MET A 1 5.37 -12.57 13.70
N SER A 2 4.15 -12.41 14.25
CA SER A 2 2.94 -12.83 13.55
C SER A 2 2.65 -11.91 12.35
N SER A 3 1.98 -12.43 11.30
CA SER A 3 1.57 -11.65 10.13
C SER A 3 0.75 -10.40 10.53
N GLN A 4 -0.16 -10.52 11.50
CA GLN A 4 -0.94 -9.39 12.01
C GLN A 4 -0.08 -8.30 12.66
N SER A 5 0.99 -8.67 13.35
CA SER A 5 1.92 -7.71 13.96
C SER A 5 2.65 -6.88 12.88
N ARG A 6 3.07 -7.52 11.79
CA ARG A 6 3.73 -6.83 10.66
C ARG A 6 2.76 -5.91 9.93
N LEU A 7 1.53 -6.35 9.65
CA LEU A 7 0.51 -5.50 9.02
C LEU A 7 0.16 -4.27 9.87
N ARG A 8 0.14 -4.42 11.20
CA ARG A 8 -0.04 -3.27 12.09
C ARG A 8 1.10 -2.27 11.97
N ARG A 9 2.36 -2.75 11.93
CA ARG A 9 3.51 -1.87 11.71
C ARG A 9 3.44 -1.17 10.36
N LEU A 10 3.05 -1.87 9.30
CA LEU A 10 2.90 -1.28 7.97
C LEU A 10 1.80 -0.21 7.93
N PHE A 11 0.59 -0.49 8.43
CA PHE A 11 -0.57 0.38 8.23
C PHE A 11 -0.82 1.40 9.34
N SER A 12 -0.21 1.20 10.53
CA SER A 12 -0.23 2.16 11.65
C SER A 12 1.18 2.36 12.21
N PRO A 13 2.13 2.82 11.37
CA PRO A 13 3.53 2.91 11.73
C PRO A 13 3.80 4.01 12.76
N LYS A 14 4.81 3.79 13.61
CA LYS A 14 5.42 4.80 14.48
C LYS A 14 6.68 5.41 13.86
N SER A 15 7.24 4.73 12.87
CA SER A 15 8.42 5.14 12.11
C SER A 15 8.24 4.84 10.63
N VAL A 16 8.56 5.80 9.79
CA VAL A 16 8.44 5.70 8.33
C VAL A 16 9.77 6.02 7.69
N ALA A 17 10.26 5.12 6.82
CA ALA A 17 11.36 5.42 5.92
C ALA A 17 10.81 5.81 4.52
N VAL A 18 11.34 6.89 3.95
CA VAL A 18 11.01 7.31 2.58
C VAL A 18 12.28 7.21 1.75
N ILE A 19 12.34 6.16 0.92
CA ILE A 19 13.55 5.78 0.17
C ILE A 19 13.48 6.31 -1.25
N GLY A 20 14.41 7.19 -1.58
CA GLY A 20 14.53 7.83 -2.88
C GLY A 20 14.61 9.35 -2.79
N GLY A 21 14.90 9.99 -3.92
CA GLY A 21 15.13 11.43 -3.97
C GLY A 21 14.25 12.19 -4.98
N GLY A 22 13.28 11.51 -5.59
CA GLY A 22 12.39 12.09 -6.59
C GLY A 22 11.22 12.90 -6.00
N VAL A 23 10.43 13.48 -6.88
CA VAL A 23 9.25 14.29 -6.51
C VAL A 23 8.23 13.48 -5.70
N TRP A 24 8.05 12.22 -6.02
CA TRP A 24 7.11 11.32 -5.32
C TRP A 24 7.48 11.09 -3.86
N CYS A 25 8.77 10.93 -3.55
CA CYS A 25 9.24 10.82 -2.17
C CYS A 25 9.01 12.13 -1.39
N ARG A 26 9.23 13.27 -2.03
CA ARG A 26 8.91 14.58 -1.46
C ARG A 26 7.41 14.69 -1.15
N SER A 27 6.56 14.34 -2.13
CA SER A 27 5.10 14.36 -1.94
C SER A 27 4.64 13.47 -0.78
N VAL A 28 5.18 12.25 -0.63
CA VAL A 28 4.85 11.40 0.52
C VAL A 28 5.13 12.09 1.85
N ILE A 29 6.28 12.77 1.98
CA ILE A 29 6.62 13.51 3.21
C ILE A 29 5.67 14.69 3.42
N GLU A 30 5.30 15.40 2.36
CA GLU A 30 4.30 16.47 2.41
C GLU A 30 2.93 15.97 2.88
N GLN A 31 2.49 14.79 2.38
CA GLN A 31 1.23 14.20 2.82
C GLN A 31 1.30 13.71 4.29
N LEU A 32 2.43 13.19 4.75
CA LEU A 32 2.64 12.86 6.16
C LEU A 32 2.50 14.09 7.06
N PHE A 33 3.06 15.21 6.67
CA PHE A 33 2.90 16.49 7.40
C PHE A 33 1.44 16.98 7.35
N LYS A 34 0.83 16.95 6.17
CA LYS A 34 -0.54 17.42 5.93
C LYS A 34 -1.57 16.65 6.77
N ILE A 35 -1.45 15.31 6.87
CA ILE A 35 -2.37 14.50 7.67
C ILE A 35 -2.12 14.62 9.18
N GLY A 36 -1.02 15.25 9.58
CA GLY A 36 -0.62 15.42 10.97
C GLY A 36 -0.03 14.15 11.59
N TYR A 37 0.73 13.38 10.82
CA TYR A 37 1.46 12.22 11.30
C TYR A 37 2.37 12.57 12.47
N LYS A 38 2.35 11.76 13.52
CA LYS A 38 3.09 12.01 14.78
C LYS A 38 4.31 11.10 14.97
N GLY A 39 4.48 10.13 14.10
CA GLY A 39 5.65 9.25 14.14
C GLY A 39 6.92 9.91 13.56
N LYS A 40 7.99 9.16 13.53
CA LYS A 40 9.29 9.61 13.00
C LYS A 40 9.35 9.34 11.50
N ILE A 41 9.93 10.30 10.76
CA ILE A 41 10.12 10.23 9.30
C ILE A 41 11.61 10.23 9.00
N PHE A 42 12.08 9.25 8.25
CA PHE A 42 13.46 9.03 7.87
C PHE A 42 13.61 9.04 6.34
N PRO A 43 13.94 10.17 5.73
CA PRO A 43 14.32 10.21 4.32
C PRO A 43 15.65 9.46 4.12
N VAL A 44 15.72 8.59 3.10
CA VAL A 44 16.93 7.82 2.80
C VAL A 44 17.36 8.06 1.35
N HIS A 45 18.60 8.56 1.17
CA HIS A 45 19.16 8.78 -0.17
C HIS A 45 20.69 8.91 -0.09
N PRO A 46 21.50 8.26 -0.95
CA PRO A 46 22.94 8.18 -0.80
C PRO A 46 23.68 9.51 -0.91
N SER A 47 23.12 10.49 -1.61
CA SER A 47 23.83 11.76 -1.89
C SER A 47 23.11 13.04 -1.48
N LYS A 48 21.81 13.00 -1.18
CA LYS A 48 21.04 14.19 -0.76
C LYS A 48 21.28 14.49 0.71
N LYS A 49 21.18 15.75 1.09
CA LYS A 49 21.46 16.21 2.46
C LYS A 49 20.18 16.47 3.26
N GLU A 50 19.19 17.08 2.64
CA GLU A 50 18.00 17.56 3.35
C GLU A 50 16.75 17.58 2.42
N ILE A 51 15.58 17.36 3.00
CA ILE A 51 14.28 17.50 2.37
C ILE A 51 13.25 18.00 3.40
N LEU A 52 12.59 19.13 3.13
CA LEU A 52 11.53 19.69 3.98
C LEU A 52 11.91 19.80 5.48
N GLY A 53 13.17 20.19 5.76
CA GLY A 53 13.70 20.30 7.12
C GLY A 53 14.13 18.97 7.76
N LEU A 54 14.02 17.85 7.04
CA LEU A 54 14.48 16.53 7.50
C LEU A 54 15.84 16.20 6.88
N LYS A 55 16.77 15.74 7.72
CA LYS A 55 18.08 15.27 7.26
C LYS A 55 17.95 13.90 6.58
N TYR A 56 18.57 13.72 5.41
CA TYR A 56 18.70 12.42 4.77
C TYR A 56 19.70 11.51 5.50
N PHE A 57 19.34 10.26 5.63
CA PHE A 57 20.25 9.16 5.93
C PHE A 57 20.82 8.61 4.62
N LYS A 58 22.09 8.24 4.60
CA LYS A 58 22.73 7.75 3.37
C LYS A 58 22.32 6.32 3.06
N ASP A 59 22.09 5.52 4.08
CA ASP A 59 21.64 4.13 4.00
C ASP A 59 20.59 3.82 5.08
N LEU A 60 19.85 2.74 4.88
CA LEU A 60 18.85 2.24 5.84
C LEU A 60 19.48 1.82 7.17
N GLU A 61 20.71 1.31 7.15
CA GLU A 61 21.44 0.89 8.34
C GLU A 61 21.84 2.06 9.25
N GLU A 62 21.85 3.30 8.72
CA GLU A 62 22.09 4.50 9.52
C GLU A 62 20.86 4.98 10.28
N VAL A 63 19.65 4.43 9.99
CA VAL A 63 18.42 4.83 10.67
C VAL A 63 18.44 4.33 12.11
N PRO A 64 18.27 5.22 13.11
CA PRO A 64 18.61 4.91 14.51
C PRO A 64 17.56 4.06 15.25
N ILE A 65 16.47 3.69 14.61
CA ILE A 65 15.39 2.89 15.20
C ILE A 65 14.83 1.91 14.18
N GLU A 66 14.09 0.90 14.65
CA GLU A 66 13.35 -0.02 13.77
C GLU A 66 12.38 0.74 12.86
N ILE A 67 12.34 0.36 11.59
CA ILE A 67 11.46 0.92 10.58
C ILE A 67 10.16 0.12 10.56
N ASP A 68 9.04 0.78 10.85
CA ASP A 68 7.73 0.13 10.79
C ASP A 68 7.20 0.03 9.37
N ALA A 69 7.24 1.13 8.62
CA ALA A 69 6.77 1.16 7.24
C ALA A 69 7.73 1.92 6.33
N SER A 70 7.80 1.53 5.08
CA SER A 70 8.68 2.16 4.10
C SER A 70 7.94 2.51 2.81
N PHE A 71 8.19 3.71 2.27
CA PHE A 71 7.83 4.05 0.89
C PHE A 71 9.08 3.89 0.02
N VAL A 72 9.01 3.00 -0.97
CA VAL A 72 10.13 2.69 -1.88
C VAL A 72 9.88 3.38 -3.22
N GLY A 73 10.42 4.60 -3.36
CA GLY A 73 10.25 5.47 -4.53
C GLY A 73 11.49 5.50 -5.44
N VAL A 74 12.06 4.33 -5.72
CA VAL A 74 13.19 4.13 -6.64
C VAL A 74 12.79 3.24 -7.81
N ASN A 75 13.65 3.08 -8.83
CA ASN A 75 13.35 2.23 -9.97
C ASN A 75 13.22 0.74 -9.58
N ARG A 76 12.61 -0.07 -10.45
CA ARG A 76 12.26 -1.47 -10.19
C ARG A 76 13.45 -2.36 -9.78
N ASN A 77 14.62 -2.15 -10.35
CA ASN A 77 15.81 -2.96 -10.03
C ASN A 77 16.32 -2.64 -8.62
N ILE A 78 16.49 -1.35 -8.30
CA ILE A 78 16.88 -0.89 -6.97
C ILE A 78 15.81 -1.23 -5.92
N THR A 79 14.53 -1.28 -6.29
CA THR A 79 13.44 -1.68 -5.40
C THR A 79 13.68 -3.05 -4.81
N ILE A 80 14.14 -4.04 -5.59
CA ILE A 80 14.40 -5.40 -5.12
C ILE A 80 15.53 -5.40 -4.06
N GLU A 81 16.61 -4.66 -4.30
CA GLU A 81 17.74 -4.53 -3.36
C GLU A 81 17.32 -3.88 -2.06
N VAL A 82 16.52 -2.79 -2.16
CA VAL A 82 15.98 -2.07 -1.00
C VAL A 82 15.05 -2.95 -0.18
N ILE A 83 14.16 -3.71 -0.83
CA ILE A 83 13.23 -4.63 -0.16
C ILE A 83 14.01 -5.72 0.58
N LYS A 84 15.07 -6.27 -0.01
CA LYS A 84 15.93 -7.23 0.67
C LYS A 84 16.54 -6.62 1.94
N LYS A 85 17.14 -5.44 1.84
CA LYS A 85 17.68 -4.73 3.01
C LYS A 85 16.65 -4.47 4.09
N LEU A 86 15.44 -4.02 3.72
CA LEU A 86 14.35 -3.79 4.67
C LEU A 86 13.94 -5.08 5.39
N ASN A 87 13.87 -6.21 4.67
CA ASN A 87 13.60 -7.50 5.28
C ASN A 87 14.71 -7.94 6.24
N ASP A 88 15.98 -7.78 5.84
CA ASP A 88 17.16 -8.11 6.68
C ASP A 88 17.18 -7.24 7.96
N LEU A 89 16.72 -5.99 7.90
CA LEU A 89 16.56 -5.07 9.04
C LEU A 89 15.25 -5.29 9.82
N ASN A 90 14.48 -6.34 9.51
CA ASN A 90 13.20 -6.66 10.16
C ASN A 90 12.18 -5.50 10.13
N ALA A 91 12.12 -4.75 9.03
CA ALA A 91 11.11 -3.73 8.82
C ALA A 91 9.69 -4.33 8.87
N GLY A 92 8.71 -3.53 9.28
CA GLY A 92 7.32 -3.99 9.39
C GLY A 92 6.65 -4.25 8.05
N GLY A 93 7.01 -3.47 7.01
CA GLY A 93 6.51 -3.64 5.64
C GLY A 93 6.87 -2.49 4.73
N ALA A 94 6.52 -2.62 3.46
CA ALA A 94 6.83 -1.59 2.46
C ALA A 94 5.73 -1.36 1.44
N VAL A 95 5.64 -0.13 0.94
CA VAL A 95 4.90 0.24 -0.27
C VAL A 95 5.90 0.32 -1.43
N CYS A 96 5.70 -0.49 -2.46
CA CYS A 96 6.53 -0.53 -3.67
C CYS A 96 5.85 0.29 -4.77
N PHE A 97 6.35 1.51 -4.99
CA PHE A 97 5.75 2.44 -5.95
C PHE A 97 6.09 2.13 -7.41
N ALA A 98 7.27 1.57 -7.66
CA ALA A 98 7.77 1.33 -9.02
C ALA A 98 6.84 0.45 -9.85
N SER A 99 6.69 0.82 -11.12
CA SER A 99 6.05 0.03 -12.18
C SER A 99 7.07 -0.77 -12.99
N GLY A 100 6.60 -1.55 -13.95
CA GLY A 100 7.43 -2.38 -14.84
C GLY A 100 7.72 -3.77 -14.29
N PHE A 101 6.80 -4.28 -13.48
CA PHE A 101 6.75 -5.66 -13.04
C PHE A 101 5.76 -6.46 -13.91
N LEU A 102 4.81 -7.17 -13.31
CA LEU A 102 3.91 -8.08 -14.03
C LEU A 102 2.99 -7.37 -15.05
N GLU A 103 2.69 -6.08 -14.83
CA GLU A 103 1.85 -5.25 -15.70
C GLU A 103 2.54 -4.79 -17.00
N ALA A 104 3.85 -4.99 -17.13
CA ALA A 104 4.59 -4.62 -18.35
C ALA A 104 4.36 -5.65 -19.44
N GLU A 105 3.49 -5.32 -20.42
CA GLU A 105 3.08 -6.23 -21.51
C GLU A 105 4.22 -6.60 -22.47
N ASP A 106 5.18 -5.71 -22.70
CA ASP A 106 6.24 -5.86 -23.70
C ASP A 106 7.34 -6.87 -23.32
N ASP A 107 7.43 -7.27 -22.06
CA ASP A 107 8.44 -8.22 -21.57
C ASP A 107 7.85 -9.21 -20.54
N LYS A 108 6.88 -10.00 -21.01
CA LYS A 108 6.19 -10.99 -20.15
C LYS A 108 7.12 -12.00 -19.46
N GLN A 109 8.27 -12.31 -20.07
CA GLN A 109 9.25 -13.24 -19.48
C GLN A 109 10.17 -12.54 -18.46
N GLY A 110 10.57 -11.28 -18.70
CA GLY A 110 11.43 -10.52 -17.82
C GLY A 110 10.69 -9.95 -16.62
N SER A 111 9.49 -9.41 -16.80
CA SER A 111 8.67 -8.81 -15.75
C SER A 111 8.19 -9.85 -14.72
N GLY A 112 7.84 -11.05 -15.15
CA GLY A 112 7.51 -12.14 -14.24
C GLY A 112 8.69 -12.58 -13.37
N LYS A 113 9.91 -12.58 -13.89
CA LYS A 113 11.13 -12.84 -13.12
C LYS A 113 11.40 -11.76 -12.08
N LEU A 114 11.22 -10.47 -12.44
CA LEU A 114 11.39 -9.35 -11.53
C LEU A 114 10.39 -9.40 -10.36
N GLN A 115 9.12 -9.70 -10.63
CA GLN A 115 8.14 -9.85 -9.56
C GLN A 115 8.47 -11.02 -8.63
N LYS A 116 8.92 -12.15 -9.17
CA LYS A 116 9.38 -13.29 -8.38
C LYS A 116 10.58 -12.91 -7.50
N SER A 117 11.59 -12.24 -8.06
CA SER A 117 12.75 -11.75 -7.30
C SER A 117 12.34 -10.75 -6.20
N LEU A 118 11.34 -9.91 -6.45
CA LEU A 118 10.80 -8.99 -5.44
C LEU A 118 10.16 -9.75 -4.27
N ILE A 119 9.35 -10.79 -4.56
CA ILE A 119 8.72 -11.63 -3.54
C ILE A 119 9.77 -12.39 -2.73
N GLU A 120 10.77 -12.97 -3.40
CA GLU A 120 11.89 -13.66 -2.74
C GLU A 120 12.70 -12.71 -1.84
N ALA A 121 12.96 -11.48 -2.29
CA ALA A 121 13.65 -10.46 -1.50
C ALA A 121 12.83 -10.01 -0.26
N ALA A 122 11.52 -9.94 -0.40
CA ALA A 122 10.62 -9.57 0.71
C ALA A 122 10.52 -10.66 1.77
N GLY A 123 10.67 -11.95 1.41
CA GLY A 123 10.48 -13.06 2.33
C GLY A 123 9.11 -12.98 3.02
N ASP A 124 9.13 -12.96 4.35
CA ASP A 124 7.90 -12.79 5.15
C ASP A 124 7.48 -11.33 5.38
N MET A 125 8.26 -10.35 4.94
CA MET A 125 7.91 -8.94 5.09
C MET A 125 6.78 -8.57 4.12
N PRO A 126 5.64 -8.04 4.60
CA PRO A 126 4.53 -7.67 3.73
C PRO A 126 4.91 -6.48 2.84
N ILE A 127 4.61 -6.60 1.54
CA ILE A 127 4.75 -5.52 0.57
C ILE A 127 3.40 -5.21 -0.07
N LEU A 128 3.05 -3.93 -0.16
CA LEU A 128 1.91 -3.41 -0.90
C LEU A 128 2.38 -2.99 -2.29
N GLY A 129 1.71 -3.46 -3.32
CA GLY A 129 2.10 -3.27 -4.72
C GLY A 129 2.84 -4.50 -5.30
N PRO A 130 3.83 -4.32 -6.21
CA PRO A 130 4.31 -3.07 -6.81
C PRO A 130 3.26 -2.37 -7.68
N ASN A 131 3.68 -1.28 -8.35
CA ASN A 131 2.81 -0.50 -9.22
C ASN A 131 1.56 0.04 -8.50
N CYS A 132 1.75 0.65 -7.34
CA CYS A 132 0.66 1.20 -6.55
C CYS A 132 1.05 2.52 -5.89
N TYR A 133 0.06 3.35 -5.56
CA TYR A 133 0.30 4.58 -4.80
C TYR A 133 0.45 4.31 -3.30
N GLY A 134 -0.07 3.18 -2.81
CA GLY A 134 0.04 2.83 -1.40
C GLY A 134 -1.26 3.03 -0.62
N PHE A 135 -1.18 3.63 0.55
CA PHE A 135 -2.32 3.73 1.45
C PHE A 135 -2.42 5.08 2.19
N ILE A 136 -3.63 5.40 2.62
CA ILE A 136 -3.94 6.46 3.57
C ILE A 136 -4.79 5.85 4.69
N ASN A 137 -4.33 5.97 5.92
CA ASN A 137 -5.04 5.59 7.14
C ASN A 137 -5.50 6.86 7.85
N TYR A 138 -6.78 7.20 7.72
CA TYR A 138 -7.39 8.37 8.34
C TYR A 138 -7.71 8.18 9.84
N LEU A 139 -7.73 6.92 10.34
CA LEU A 139 -7.93 6.63 11.76
C LEU A 139 -6.70 7.00 12.60
N ASP A 140 -5.52 6.63 12.13
CA ASP A 140 -4.26 6.81 12.86
C ASP A 140 -3.37 7.88 12.23
N ARG A 141 -3.88 8.60 11.23
CA ARG A 141 -3.17 9.69 10.52
C ARG A 141 -1.82 9.27 9.97
N SER A 142 -1.76 8.10 9.35
CA SER A 142 -0.56 7.62 8.66
C SER A 142 -0.82 7.51 7.16
N VAL A 143 0.20 7.86 6.37
CA VAL A 143 0.07 7.89 4.92
C VAL A 143 1.39 7.53 4.25
N LEU A 144 1.34 6.58 3.33
CA LEU A 144 2.37 6.33 2.34
C LEU A 144 1.70 6.46 0.97
N TRP A 145 1.55 7.70 0.52
CA TRP A 145 0.77 8.08 -0.65
C TRP A 145 1.41 9.29 -1.32
N PRO A 146 1.82 9.21 -2.60
CA PRO A 146 2.62 10.24 -3.25
C PRO A 146 1.81 11.37 -3.89
N ASP A 147 0.48 11.32 -3.83
CA ASP A 147 -0.39 12.29 -4.48
C ASP A 147 -1.29 13.01 -3.48
N GLN A 148 -2.02 14.01 -3.94
CA GLN A 148 -2.97 14.75 -3.12
C GLN A 148 -4.13 13.85 -2.68
N HIS A 149 -4.70 14.15 -1.53
CA HIS A 149 -5.93 13.55 -1.05
C HIS A 149 -6.82 14.59 -0.38
N GLY A 150 -8.15 14.45 -0.53
CA GLY A 150 -9.14 15.36 0.07
C GLY A 150 -9.70 14.88 1.40
N GLY A 151 -9.34 13.67 1.85
CA GLY A 151 -9.91 13.09 3.07
C GLY A 151 -9.41 13.73 4.36
N LYS A 152 -10.17 13.53 5.42
CA LYS A 152 -9.89 14.05 6.77
C LYS A 152 -9.84 12.90 7.76
N ALA A 153 -9.15 13.11 8.90
CA ALA A 153 -9.15 12.16 10.00
C ALA A 153 -10.59 11.88 10.49
N VAL A 154 -10.87 10.62 10.77
CA VAL A 154 -12.15 10.12 11.26
C VAL A 154 -11.92 9.14 12.42
N ASP A 155 -12.93 9.01 13.30
CA ASP A 155 -12.87 8.04 14.40
C ASP A 155 -13.29 6.63 13.97
N ARG A 156 -14.10 6.53 12.91
CA ARG A 156 -14.57 5.28 12.29
C ARG A 156 -15.03 5.52 10.88
N GLY A 157 -15.04 4.49 10.04
CA GLY A 157 -15.52 4.62 8.66
C GLY A 157 -15.31 3.37 7.82
N VAL A 158 -15.61 3.46 6.54
CA VAL A 158 -15.39 2.39 5.57
C VAL A 158 -13.93 2.35 5.13
N ALA A 159 -13.40 1.14 4.92
CA ALA A 159 -12.11 0.97 4.27
C ALA A 159 -12.35 0.65 2.78
N ILE A 160 -11.61 1.32 1.91
CA ILE A 160 -11.73 1.15 0.46
C ILE A 160 -10.41 0.64 -0.10
N LEU A 161 -10.46 -0.48 -0.79
CA LEU A 161 -9.34 -1.10 -1.47
C LEU A 161 -9.62 -1.13 -2.98
N THR A 162 -8.65 -0.72 -3.77
CA THR A 162 -8.77 -0.70 -5.24
C THR A 162 -7.48 -1.13 -5.92
N GLN A 163 -7.56 -1.77 -7.07
CA GLN A 163 -6.39 -2.00 -7.93
C GLN A 163 -6.00 -0.73 -8.69
N SER A 164 -6.96 0.13 -8.98
CA SER A 164 -6.72 1.39 -9.68
C SER A 164 -6.34 2.54 -8.74
N SER A 165 -5.13 3.07 -8.87
CA SER A 165 -4.69 4.27 -8.12
C SER A 165 -5.50 5.51 -8.49
N ASN A 166 -5.88 5.67 -9.77
CA ASN A 166 -6.70 6.79 -10.23
C ASN A 166 -8.09 6.80 -9.59
N LEU A 167 -8.72 5.63 -9.45
CA LEU A 167 -10.00 5.51 -8.76
C LEU A 167 -9.84 5.89 -7.28
N ALA A 168 -8.77 5.44 -6.62
CA ALA A 168 -8.49 5.79 -5.24
C ALA A 168 -8.36 7.31 -5.06
N ILE A 169 -7.60 8.01 -5.91
CA ILE A 169 -7.46 9.48 -5.87
C ILE A 169 -8.86 10.14 -5.94
N ASN A 170 -9.66 9.77 -6.94
CA ASN A 170 -10.99 10.36 -7.15
C ASN A 170 -11.91 10.13 -5.93
N ILE A 171 -11.86 8.94 -5.33
CA ILE A 171 -12.65 8.64 -4.12
C ILE A 171 -12.21 9.53 -2.95
N THR A 172 -10.92 9.84 -2.79
CA THR A 172 -10.47 10.73 -1.71
C THR A 172 -11.00 12.14 -1.83
N MET A 173 -11.31 12.59 -3.06
CA MET A 173 -11.77 13.95 -3.35
C MET A 173 -13.29 14.11 -3.23
N GLN A 174 -14.04 13.04 -2.98
CA GLN A 174 -15.51 13.13 -2.84
C GLN A 174 -15.92 13.94 -1.60
N THR A 175 -17.04 14.66 -1.70
CA THR A 175 -17.61 15.52 -0.65
C THR A 175 -18.95 15.04 -0.12
N ARG A 176 -19.33 13.79 -0.37
CA ARG A 176 -20.64 13.21 -0.05
C ARG A 176 -20.84 12.84 1.42
N GLY A 177 -19.87 13.13 2.30
CA GLY A 177 -20.00 12.84 3.72
C GLY A 177 -19.75 11.37 4.11
N LEU A 178 -19.27 10.52 3.20
CA LEU A 178 -18.89 9.15 3.53
C LEU A 178 -17.60 9.16 4.38
N PRO A 179 -17.63 8.70 5.63
CA PRO A 179 -16.43 8.60 6.44
C PRO A 179 -15.54 7.46 5.93
N ILE A 180 -14.38 7.80 5.39
CA ILE A 180 -13.39 6.84 4.89
C ILE A 180 -12.34 6.64 5.99
N SER A 181 -12.19 5.41 6.48
CA SER A 181 -11.17 5.03 7.46
C SER A 181 -9.82 4.73 6.81
N TYR A 182 -9.85 3.98 5.73
CA TYR A 182 -8.69 3.66 4.91
C TYR A 182 -9.02 3.81 3.43
N ILE A 183 -8.04 4.23 2.66
CA ILE A 183 -8.04 4.04 1.22
C ILE A 183 -6.69 3.47 0.80
N MET A 184 -6.70 2.44 -0.04
CA MET A 184 -5.50 1.72 -0.47
C MET A 184 -5.57 1.39 -1.96
N SER A 185 -4.46 1.63 -2.63
CA SER A 185 -4.21 1.10 -3.98
C SER A 185 -3.30 -0.12 -3.85
N VAL A 186 -3.78 -1.30 -4.24
CA VAL A 186 -3.06 -2.57 -4.00
C VAL A 186 -2.12 -2.96 -5.16
N GLY A 187 -2.25 -2.31 -6.33
CA GLY A 187 -1.40 -2.56 -7.51
C GLY A 187 -1.40 -4.04 -7.92
N ASN A 188 -0.20 -4.57 -8.20
CA ASN A 188 -0.04 -5.95 -8.70
C ASN A 188 -0.26 -7.06 -7.66
N GLN A 189 -0.48 -6.72 -6.40
CA GLN A 189 -0.74 -7.68 -5.31
C GLN A 189 0.34 -8.78 -5.21
N ALA A 190 1.62 -8.41 -5.27
CA ALA A 190 2.71 -9.38 -5.27
C ALA A 190 2.83 -10.18 -3.96
N SER A 191 2.48 -9.58 -2.83
CA SER A 191 2.53 -10.21 -1.49
C SER A 191 1.21 -9.99 -0.75
N LEU A 192 0.72 -8.75 -0.69
CA LEU A 192 -0.56 -8.41 -0.05
C LEU A 192 -1.64 -8.22 -1.11
N GLY A 193 -2.70 -9.02 -1.00
CA GLY A 193 -3.91 -8.89 -1.81
C GLY A 193 -5.12 -8.38 -1.02
N PHE A 194 -6.27 -8.32 -1.68
CA PHE A 194 -7.54 -7.95 -1.04
C PHE A 194 -7.87 -8.79 0.19
N PRO A 195 -7.68 -10.15 0.17
CA PRO A 195 -8.05 -10.97 1.30
C PRO A 195 -7.23 -10.65 2.55
N GLU A 196 -5.90 -10.61 2.45
CA GLU A 196 -5.01 -10.40 3.60
C GLU A 196 -5.24 -9.02 4.22
N ILE A 197 -5.31 -7.99 3.38
CA ILE A 197 -5.58 -6.62 3.82
C ILE A 197 -6.98 -6.50 4.42
N GLY A 198 -7.99 -7.05 3.74
CA GLY A 198 -9.38 -7.03 4.21
C GLY A 198 -9.55 -7.76 5.54
N MET A 199 -8.91 -8.92 5.71
CA MET A 199 -8.89 -9.68 6.96
C MET A 199 -8.30 -8.87 8.11
N TYR A 200 -7.22 -8.11 7.87
CA TYR A 200 -6.62 -7.21 8.85
C TYR A 200 -7.58 -6.07 9.20
N LEU A 201 -8.08 -5.36 8.20
CA LEU A 201 -8.94 -4.19 8.39
C LEU A 201 -10.26 -4.51 9.07
N LEU A 202 -10.91 -5.64 8.73
CA LEU A 202 -12.14 -6.07 9.37
C LEU A 202 -11.97 -6.35 10.88
N SER A 203 -10.75 -6.67 11.32
CA SER A 203 -10.46 -6.90 12.73
C SER A 203 -10.44 -5.62 13.57
N ASP A 204 -10.30 -4.44 12.93
CA ASP A 204 -10.42 -3.15 13.61
C ASP A 204 -11.92 -2.78 13.79
N PRO A 205 -12.40 -2.58 15.04
CA PRO A 205 -13.79 -2.21 15.27
C PRO A 205 -14.16 -0.84 14.69
N ARG A 206 -13.19 0.01 14.41
CA ARG A 206 -13.40 1.33 13.79
C ARG A 206 -13.69 1.24 12.28
N VAL A 207 -13.33 0.12 11.64
CA VAL A 207 -13.68 -0.15 10.24
C VAL A 207 -15.07 -0.75 10.19
N THR A 208 -16.00 -0.03 9.54
CA THR A 208 -17.43 -0.37 9.54
C THR A 208 -17.84 -1.28 8.38
N ALA A 209 -17.17 -1.18 7.24
CA ALA A 209 -17.41 -1.98 6.05
C ALA A 209 -16.16 -1.95 5.15
N LEU A 210 -16.12 -2.85 4.16
CA LEU A 210 -15.14 -2.81 3.06
C LEU A 210 -15.82 -2.40 1.75
N GLY A 211 -15.19 -1.48 1.01
CA GLY A 211 -15.44 -1.23 -0.40
C GLY A 211 -14.29 -1.79 -1.23
N LEU A 212 -14.57 -2.63 -2.19
CA LEU A 212 -13.57 -3.28 -3.03
C LEU A 212 -13.80 -2.93 -4.50
N HIS A 213 -12.80 -2.37 -5.18
CA HIS A 213 -12.80 -2.23 -6.63
C HIS A 213 -11.78 -3.21 -7.22
N ILE A 214 -12.28 -4.25 -7.87
CA ILE A 214 -11.53 -5.44 -8.26
C ILE A 214 -11.45 -5.50 -9.79
N GLU A 215 -10.23 -5.65 -10.33
CA GLU A 215 -9.96 -5.95 -11.73
C GLU A 215 -9.64 -7.45 -11.93
N GLY A 216 -9.14 -8.10 -10.87
CA GLY A 216 -8.87 -9.53 -10.84
C GLY A 216 -8.76 -10.07 -9.43
N ILE A 217 -9.30 -11.26 -9.19
CA ILE A 217 -9.19 -11.99 -7.93
C ILE A 217 -8.08 -13.04 -8.08
N GLY A 218 -7.04 -12.94 -7.24
CA GLY A 218 -5.93 -13.89 -7.26
C GLY A 218 -6.32 -15.22 -6.59
N ASP A 219 -6.65 -15.19 -5.31
CA ASP A 219 -7.03 -16.36 -4.51
C ASP A 219 -8.51 -16.31 -4.11
N VAL A 220 -9.33 -17.12 -4.79
CA VAL A 220 -10.78 -17.20 -4.54
C VAL A 220 -11.07 -17.74 -3.15
N ARG A 221 -10.31 -18.72 -2.65
CA ARG A 221 -10.53 -19.31 -1.31
C ARG A 221 -10.27 -18.28 -0.22
N ALA A 222 -9.16 -17.56 -0.30
CA ALA A 222 -8.86 -16.49 0.65
C ALA A 222 -9.94 -15.38 0.62
N PHE A 223 -10.52 -15.11 -0.56
CA PHE A 223 -11.64 -14.18 -0.70
C PHE A 223 -12.92 -14.70 -0.06
N GLU A 224 -13.24 -15.99 -0.17
CA GLU A 224 -14.37 -16.64 0.53
C GLU A 224 -14.20 -16.58 2.06
N GLU A 225 -12.98 -16.78 2.56
CA GLU A 225 -12.66 -16.63 3.98
C GLU A 225 -12.88 -15.19 4.46
N LEU A 226 -12.46 -14.19 3.66
CA LEU A 226 -12.72 -12.78 3.92
C LEU A 226 -14.22 -12.50 4.02
N ALA A 227 -15.03 -12.98 3.06
CA ALA A 227 -16.48 -12.82 3.07
C ALA A 227 -17.11 -13.49 4.29
N THR A 228 -16.65 -14.68 4.65
CA THR A 228 -17.09 -15.40 5.83
C THR A 228 -16.78 -14.63 7.12
N LYS A 229 -15.58 -14.06 7.23
CA LYS A 229 -15.20 -13.23 8.38
C LYS A 229 -16.05 -11.97 8.47
N ALA A 230 -16.26 -11.26 7.35
CA ALA A 230 -17.11 -10.08 7.32
C ALA A 230 -18.51 -10.39 7.84
N ARG A 231 -19.13 -11.49 7.36
CA ARG A 231 -20.44 -11.96 7.82
C ARG A 231 -20.48 -12.25 9.32
N LYS A 232 -19.45 -12.94 9.85
CA LYS A 232 -19.35 -13.24 11.30
C LYS A 232 -19.25 -11.98 12.15
N LEU A 233 -18.63 -10.92 11.63
CA LEU A 233 -18.47 -9.65 12.30
C LEU A 233 -19.65 -8.67 12.06
N GLY A 234 -20.65 -9.06 11.27
CA GLY A 234 -21.76 -8.19 10.88
C GLY A 234 -21.32 -6.99 10.03
N LYS A 235 -20.22 -7.09 9.29
CA LYS A 235 -19.68 -6.01 8.46
C LYS A 235 -19.93 -6.31 6.97
N SER A 236 -20.39 -5.29 6.24
CA SER A 236 -20.70 -5.42 4.80
C SER A 236 -19.42 -5.36 3.95
N ILE A 237 -19.42 -6.08 2.83
CA ILE A 237 -18.47 -5.92 1.74
C ILE A 237 -19.24 -5.48 0.51
N ALA A 238 -18.90 -4.31 -0.04
CA ALA A 238 -19.41 -3.83 -1.32
C ALA A 238 -18.34 -4.04 -2.39
N VAL A 239 -18.69 -4.67 -3.51
CA VAL A 239 -17.76 -4.97 -4.59
C VAL A 239 -18.18 -4.25 -5.87
N SER A 240 -17.24 -3.55 -6.49
CA SER A 240 -17.29 -3.09 -7.86
C SER A 240 -16.26 -3.89 -8.66
N TYR A 241 -16.71 -4.58 -9.70
CA TYR A 241 -15.86 -5.39 -10.55
C TYR A 241 -15.86 -4.85 -11.98
N THR A 242 -14.70 -4.64 -12.55
CA THR A 242 -14.57 -4.23 -13.96
C THR A 242 -14.28 -5.45 -14.83
N HIS A 243 -15.23 -5.79 -15.72
CA HIS A 243 -14.98 -6.77 -16.76
C HIS A 243 -14.09 -6.18 -17.86
N LEU A 244 -12.96 -6.80 -18.13
CA LEU A 244 -12.35 -6.74 -19.44
C LEU A 244 -13.24 -7.56 -20.39
N THR A 245 -14.11 -6.85 -21.12
CA THR A 245 -14.91 -7.33 -22.26
C THR A 245 -15.50 -8.75 -22.14
N LEU A 246 -16.80 -8.83 -21.94
CA LEU A 246 -17.55 -9.99 -22.44
C LEU A 246 -17.24 -10.11 -23.96
N PRO A 247 -16.82 -11.29 -24.47
CA PRO A 247 -16.81 -11.48 -25.92
C PRO A 247 -18.25 -11.28 -26.37
N THR A 248 -18.47 -10.20 -27.11
CA THR A 248 -19.70 -10.04 -27.88
C THR A 248 -19.69 -11.14 -28.92
N THR A 249 -20.31 -12.28 -28.64
CA THR A 249 -20.74 -13.21 -29.70
C THR A 249 -21.71 -12.43 -30.58
N PRO A 250 -21.38 -12.18 -31.84
CA PRO A 250 -22.39 -11.64 -32.74
C PRO A 250 -23.52 -12.67 -32.78
N TYR A 251 -24.71 -12.25 -32.43
CA TYR A 251 -25.91 -13.01 -32.72
C TYR A 251 -26.04 -13.02 -34.26
N VAL A 252 -25.85 -14.18 -34.87
CA VAL A 252 -26.22 -14.46 -36.25
C VAL A 252 -27.70 -14.71 -36.30
#